data_4c3d5b7167981f1c9631b3200b48d758
#
_entry.id   4c3d5b7167981f1c9631b3200b48d758
#
_cell.length_a   1.000
_cell.length_b   1.000
_cell.length_c   1.000
_cell.angle_alpha   90.00
_cell.angle_beta   90.00
_cell.angle_gamma   90.00
#
_symmetry.space_group_name_H-M   'P 1'
#
loop_
_entity.id
_entity.type
_entity.pdbx_description
1 polymer ?
#
loop_
_entity_poly.entity_id
_entity_poly.type
_entity_poly.pdbx_seq_one_letter_code
_entity_poly.pdbx_strand_id
1 'polypeptide(L)'
;LCQYAAQEGIIDPDTQDARDQFDTELMNCLMPRPSEVVRKFYQLYQEDKQAATDYYYGLSRSSNYIRVDRIEKDKLWTAPTEYGDLVITINLSKPEKDPKAIAAAKNAPQSGYPKCALCRENEGYLGSANQAARGNHRLIPLTLGDEPWFLQYSPYVYYNEHCIVCLLYTSDAAD
;
A
#
# COMPACT_ATOMS: atom_id res chain seq x y z
N LEU A 1 7.14 -10.52 15.16
CA LEU A 1 8.46 -10.66 14.51
C LEU A 1 9.26 -9.36 14.59
N CYS A 2 8.69 -8.18 14.23
CA CYS A 2 9.40 -6.88 14.31
C CYS A 2 9.92 -6.58 15.73
N GLN A 3 9.14 -6.85 16.77
CA GLN A 3 9.58 -6.66 18.15
C GLN A 3 10.78 -7.54 18.48
N TYR A 4 10.77 -8.79 18.08
CA TYR A 4 11.90 -9.72 18.25
C TYR A 4 13.13 -9.23 17.46
N ALA A 5 12.94 -8.84 16.20
CA ALA A 5 14.02 -8.33 15.36
C ALA A 5 14.67 -7.06 15.95
N ALA A 6 13.88 -6.18 16.59
CA ALA A 6 14.42 -5.01 17.30
C ALA A 6 15.20 -5.40 18.55
N GLN A 7 14.74 -6.39 19.34
CA GLN A 7 15.44 -6.90 20.51
C GLN A 7 16.77 -7.57 20.17
N GLU A 8 16.84 -8.26 19.03
CA GLU A 8 18.06 -8.91 18.53
C GLU A 8 18.98 -7.94 17.75
N GLY A 9 18.63 -6.65 17.68
CA GLY A 9 19.43 -5.65 16.96
C GLY A 9 19.42 -5.79 15.43
N ILE A 10 18.47 -6.56 14.86
CA ILE A 10 18.28 -6.68 13.41
C ILE A 10 17.65 -5.40 12.85
N ILE A 11 16.77 -4.77 13.65
CA ILE A 11 16.20 -3.46 13.36
C ILE A 11 16.90 -2.44 14.25
N ASP A 12 17.78 -1.61 13.66
CA ASP A 12 18.50 -0.54 14.34
C ASP A 12 18.65 0.68 13.42
N PRO A 13 18.20 1.87 13.83
CA PRO A 13 17.47 2.16 15.06
C PRO A 13 16.04 1.60 15.04
N ASP A 14 15.51 1.26 16.21
CA ASP A 14 14.13 0.77 16.36
C ASP A 14 13.11 1.90 16.19
N THR A 15 12.83 2.21 14.95
CA THR A 15 11.84 3.22 14.52
C THR A 15 10.66 2.55 13.82
N GLN A 16 9.53 3.26 13.75
CA GLN A 16 8.36 2.74 13.03
C GLN A 16 8.67 2.50 11.54
N ASP A 17 9.43 3.38 10.90
CA ASP A 17 9.81 3.24 9.49
C ASP A 17 10.70 2.01 9.27
N ALA A 18 11.68 1.77 10.16
CA ALA A 18 12.54 0.59 10.08
C ALA A 18 11.76 -0.71 10.31
N ARG A 19 10.82 -0.72 11.25
CA ARG A 19 9.90 -1.85 11.45
C ARG A 19 9.02 -2.10 10.24
N ASP A 20 8.50 -1.05 9.62
CA ASP A 20 7.66 -1.15 8.42
C ASP A 20 8.44 -1.67 7.22
N GLN A 21 9.69 -1.23 7.07
CA GLN A 21 10.58 -1.73 6.04
C GLN A 21 10.89 -3.21 6.24
N PHE A 22 11.31 -3.61 7.42
CA PHE A 22 11.58 -5.01 7.77
C PHE A 22 10.36 -5.91 7.53
N ASP A 23 9.18 -5.49 8.01
CA ASP A 23 7.93 -6.23 7.79
C ASP A 23 7.61 -6.38 6.30
N THR A 24 7.78 -5.31 5.53
CA THR A 24 7.54 -5.31 4.08
C THR A 24 8.47 -6.27 3.35
N GLU A 25 9.76 -6.28 3.69
CA GLU A 25 10.75 -7.18 3.11
C GLU A 25 10.47 -8.65 3.47
N LEU A 26 10.14 -8.91 4.73
CA LEU A 26 9.75 -10.24 5.20
C LEU A 26 8.51 -10.76 4.46
N MET A 27 7.46 -9.94 4.38
CA MET A 27 6.24 -10.30 3.67
C MET A 27 6.48 -10.51 2.18
N ASN A 28 7.35 -9.72 1.55
CA ASN A 28 7.72 -9.93 0.15
C ASN A 28 8.34 -11.32 -0.10
N CYS A 29 9.12 -11.82 0.85
CA CYS A 29 9.68 -13.17 0.75
C CYS A 29 8.63 -14.28 0.90
N LEU A 30 7.56 -14.03 1.67
CA LEU A 30 6.51 -15.01 1.97
C LEU A 30 5.34 -14.98 0.98
N MET A 31 5.20 -13.90 0.22
CA MET A 31 4.10 -13.72 -0.73
C MET A 31 4.34 -14.44 -2.06
N PRO A 32 3.26 -14.80 -2.77
CA PRO A 32 3.35 -15.19 -4.16
C PRO A 32 3.97 -14.07 -5.02
N ARG A 33 4.65 -14.46 -6.08
CA ARG A 33 5.21 -13.50 -7.04
C ARG A 33 4.12 -12.76 -7.79
N PRO A 34 4.38 -11.54 -8.30
CA PRO A 34 3.38 -10.76 -9.04
C PRO A 34 2.64 -11.56 -10.12
N SER A 35 3.37 -12.31 -10.95
CA SER A 35 2.78 -13.13 -12.01
C SER A 35 1.86 -14.25 -11.50
N GLU A 36 2.15 -14.80 -10.34
CA GLU A 36 1.32 -15.83 -9.71
C GLU A 36 0.02 -15.24 -9.16
N VAL A 37 0.10 -14.06 -8.56
CA VAL A 37 -1.07 -13.32 -8.06
C VAL A 37 -2.00 -12.96 -9.21
N VAL A 38 -1.46 -12.40 -10.30
CA VAL A 38 -2.23 -12.06 -11.50
C VAL A 38 -2.89 -13.29 -12.12
N ARG A 39 -2.14 -14.37 -12.27
CA ARG A 39 -2.68 -15.64 -12.81
C ARG A 39 -3.83 -16.17 -11.94
N LYS A 40 -3.65 -16.20 -10.61
CA LYS A 40 -4.66 -16.66 -9.68
C LYS A 40 -5.90 -15.79 -9.67
N PHE A 41 -5.71 -14.46 -9.71
CA PHE A 41 -6.81 -13.50 -9.81
C PHE A 41 -7.66 -13.77 -11.05
N TYR A 42 -7.05 -13.88 -12.22
CA TYR A 42 -7.78 -14.09 -13.46
C TYR A 42 -8.38 -15.50 -13.59
N GLN A 43 -7.77 -16.50 -12.99
CA GLN A 43 -8.37 -17.83 -12.88
C GLN A 43 -9.70 -17.75 -12.11
N LEU A 44 -9.68 -17.13 -10.93
CA LEU A 44 -10.87 -16.94 -10.11
C LEU A 44 -11.90 -16.06 -10.81
N TYR A 45 -11.44 -15.00 -11.50
CA TYR A 45 -12.32 -14.07 -12.20
C TYR A 45 -13.18 -14.72 -13.29
N GLN A 46 -12.70 -15.77 -13.92
CA GLN A 46 -13.46 -16.55 -14.90
C GLN A 46 -14.61 -17.35 -14.25
N GLU A 47 -14.42 -17.76 -13.01
CA GLU A 47 -15.39 -18.60 -12.29
C GLU A 47 -16.35 -17.71 -11.46
N ASP A 48 -15.78 -16.82 -10.68
CA ASP A 48 -16.50 -15.88 -9.80
C ASP A 48 -15.68 -14.59 -9.62
N LYS A 49 -16.25 -13.49 -10.08
CA LYS A 49 -15.61 -12.17 -10.00
C LYS A 49 -15.42 -11.70 -8.54
N GLN A 50 -16.37 -12.03 -7.67
CA GLN A 50 -16.26 -11.70 -6.25
C GLN A 50 -15.12 -12.47 -5.60
N ALA A 51 -15.00 -13.76 -5.88
CA ALA A 51 -13.91 -14.58 -5.37
C ALA A 51 -12.53 -14.06 -5.79
N ALA A 52 -12.40 -13.48 -6.98
CA ALA A 52 -11.16 -12.85 -7.44
C ALA A 52 -10.80 -11.61 -6.62
N THR A 53 -11.75 -10.73 -6.38
CA THR A 53 -11.53 -9.53 -5.55
C THR A 53 -11.30 -9.88 -4.09
N ASP A 54 -12.03 -10.84 -3.54
CA ASP A 54 -11.84 -11.33 -2.16
C ASP A 54 -10.45 -11.94 -1.97
N TYR A 55 -9.98 -12.73 -2.93
CA TYR A 55 -8.62 -13.26 -2.92
C TYR A 55 -7.58 -12.15 -2.87
N TYR A 56 -7.70 -11.15 -3.75
CA TYR A 56 -6.73 -10.07 -3.84
C TYR A 56 -6.78 -9.14 -2.60
N TYR A 57 -7.97 -8.88 -2.09
CA TYR A 57 -8.14 -8.13 -0.85
C TYR A 57 -7.56 -8.89 0.36
N GLY A 58 -7.88 -10.18 0.46
CA GLY A 58 -7.33 -11.05 1.50
C GLY A 58 -5.80 -11.12 1.48
N LEU A 59 -5.20 -11.23 0.29
CA LEU A 59 -3.75 -11.19 0.11
C LEU A 59 -3.17 -9.86 0.58
N SER A 60 -3.78 -8.74 0.19
CA SER A 60 -3.32 -7.40 0.55
C SER A 60 -3.38 -7.15 2.07
N ARG A 61 -4.35 -7.75 2.75
CA ARG A 61 -4.45 -7.73 4.22
C ARG A 61 -3.43 -8.63 4.89
N SER A 62 -3.35 -9.89 4.46
CA SER A 62 -2.47 -10.89 5.08
C SER A 62 -0.99 -10.60 4.90
N SER A 63 -0.63 -9.86 3.87
CA SER A 63 0.74 -9.39 3.62
C SER A 63 1.09 -8.09 4.33
N ASN A 64 0.24 -7.57 5.19
CA ASN A 64 0.40 -6.26 5.82
C ASN A 64 0.56 -5.08 4.85
N TYR A 65 0.24 -5.26 3.56
CA TYR A 65 0.17 -4.12 2.65
C TYR A 65 -0.94 -3.16 3.08
N ILE A 66 -2.13 -3.69 3.38
CA ILE A 66 -3.17 -2.97 4.12
C ILE A 66 -2.87 -3.15 5.61
N ARG A 67 -2.51 -2.07 6.27
CA ARG A 67 -2.11 -2.05 7.68
C ARG A 67 -3.32 -2.15 8.61
N VAL A 68 -3.94 -3.33 8.68
CA VAL A 68 -5.19 -3.57 9.43
C VAL A 68 -5.07 -3.13 10.88
N ASP A 69 -4.00 -3.51 11.58
CA ASP A 69 -3.77 -3.15 12.99
C ASP A 69 -3.73 -1.64 13.25
N ARG A 70 -3.44 -0.84 12.22
CA ARG A 70 -3.47 0.62 12.30
C ARG A 70 -4.84 1.17 11.97
N ILE A 71 -5.49 0.60 10.95
CA ILE A 71 -6.83 0.99 10.50
C ILE A 71 -7.84 0.78 11.64
N GLU A 72 -7.71 -0.29 12.41
CA GLU A 72 -8.55 -0.57 13.58
C GLU A 72 -8.46 0.50 14.67
N LYS A 73 -7.43 1.35 14.66
CA LYS A 73 -7.29 2.49 15.58
C LYS A 73 -8.00 3.74 15.08
N ASP A 74 -8.40 3.78 13.81
CA ASP A 74 -9.10 4.91 13.23
C ASP A 74 -10.42 5.12 13.95
N LYS A 75 -10.77 6.37 14.20
CA LYS A 75 -12.03 6.73 14.85
C LYS A 75 -13.01 7.18 13.79
N LEU A 76 -14.19 6.62 13.83
CA LEU A 76 -15.27 6.94 12.90
C LEU A 76 -16.56 7.19 13.67
N TRP A 77 -17.29 8.26 13.35
CA TRP A 77 -18.60 8.56 13.88
C TRP A 77 -19.43 9.36 12.88
N THR A 78 -20.73 9.40 13.10
CA THR A 78 -21.67 10.15 12.27
C THR A 78 -22.13 11.40 13.03
N ALA A 79 -22.14 12.54 12.36
CA ALA A 79 -22.68 13.80 12.87
C ALA A 79 -23.88 14.23 11.99
N PRO A 80 -25.07 14.40 12.56
CA PRO A 80 -26.22 14.90 11.82
C PRO A 80 -26.02 16.39 11.49
N THR A 81 -26.39 16.78 10.26
CA THR A 81 -26.40 18.17 9.80
C THR A 81 -27.67 18.48 9.04
N GLU A 82 -27.91 19.75 8.74
CA GLU A 82 -29.04 20.18 7.90
C GLU A 82 -29.00 19.63 6.47
N TYR A 83 -27.83 19.17 5.99
CA TYR A 83 -27.61 18.59 4.65
C TYR A 83 -27.61 17.06 4.67
N GLY A 84 -27.87 16.44 5.83
CA GLY A 84 -27.80 15.00 6.04
C GLY A 84 -26.68 14.60 6.99
N ASP A 85 -26.50 13.31 7.17
CA ASP A 85 -25.50 12.76 8.07
C ASP A 85 -24.10 12.81 7.45
N LEU A 86 -23.17 13.43 8.15
CA LEU A 86 -21.74 13.44 7.78
C LEU A 86 -21.00 12.34 8.53
N VAL A 87 -20.26 11.53 7.80
CA VAL A 87 -19.31 10.58 8.38
C VAL A 87 -17.98 11.30 8.63
N ILE A 88 -17.57 11.32 9.88
CA ILE A 88 -16.31 11.96 10.32
C ILE A 88 -15.33 10.88 10.71
N THR A 89 -14.10 10.98 10.20
CA THR A 89 -13.04 10.02 10.47
C THR A 89 -11.80 10.73 10.99
N ILE A 90 -11.20 10.21 12.06
CA ILE A 90 -9.83 10.53 12.45
C ILE A 90 -8.96 9.36 11.99
N ASN A 91 -8.17 9.58 10.96
CA ASN A 91 -7.28 8.58 10.40
C ASN A 91 -5.98 8.53 11.23
N LEU A 92 -5.90 7.52 12.09
CA LEU A 92 -4.71 7.22 12.92
C LEU A 92 -3.81 6.16 12.26
N SER A 93 -4.27 5.56 11.17
CA SER A 93 -3.52 4.54 10.41
C SER A 93 -2.35 5.14 9.63
N LYS A 94 -2.49 6.40 9.21
CA LYS A 94 -1.42 7.14 8.53
C LYS A 94 -0.44 7.68 9.58
N PRO A 95 0.82 7.20 9.60
CA PRO A 95 1.79 7.69 10.56
C PRO A 95 2.04 9.18 10.34
N GLU A 96 1.95 9.97 11.41
CA GLU A 96 2.46 11.33 11.40
C GLU A 96 3.98 11.27 11.21
N LYS A 97 4.48 11.96 10.19
CA LYS A 97 5.92 12.04 10.00
C LYS A 97 6.52 12.90 11.09
N ASP A 98 7.49 12.34 11.81
CA ASP A 98 8.31 13.11 12.76
C ASP A 98 8.90 14.33 12.05
N PRO A 99 8.77 15.56 12.60
CA PRO A 99 9.39 16.76 12.04
C PRO A 99 10.90 16.62 11.79
N LYS A 100 11.61 15.86 12.62
CA LYS A 100 13.03 15.55 12.44
C LYS A 100 13.26 14.66 11.23
N ALA A 101 12.41 13.66 11.01
CA ALA A 101 12.45 12.78 9.85
C ALA A 101 12.14 13.55 8.56
N ILE A 102 11.18 14.49 8.60
CA ILE A 102 10.89 15.38 7.47
C ILE A 102 12.11 16.27 7.14
N ALA A 103 12.77 16.83 8.13
CA ALA A 103 13.95 17.65 7.93
C ALA A 103 15.13 16.84 7.38
N ALA A 104 15.36 15.64 7.89
CA ALA A 104 16.38 14.72 7.38
C ALA A 104 16.09 14.28 5.94
N ALA A 105 14.84 13.97 5.61
CA ALA A 105 14.43 13.60 4.28
C ALA A 105 14.62 14.72 3.24
N LYS A 106 14.46 15.98 3.63
CA LYS A 106 14.74 17.14 2.76
C LYS A 106 16.22 17.26 2.37
N ASN A 107 17.11 16.85 3.26
CA ASN A 107 18.56 16.92 3.06
C ASN A 107 19.14 15.62 2.47
N ALA A 108 18.35 14.55 2.37
CA ALA A 108 18.78 13.30 1.76
C ALA A 108 18.83 13.40 0.23
N PRO A 109 19.74 12.67 -0.43
CA PRO A 109 19.75 12.60 -1.87
C PRO A 109 18.38 12.15 -2.41
N GLN A 110 17.79 12.93 -3.27
CA GLN A 110 16.50 12.61 -3.89
C GLN A 110 16.74 11.58 -5.00
N SER A 111 16.17 10.39 -4.87
CA SER A 111 16.31 9.36 -5.91
C SER A 111 15.53 9.70 -7.19
N GLY A 112 14.54 10.59 -7.10
CA GLY A 112 13.65 10.90 -8.23
C GLY A 112 12.81 9.72 -8.72
N TYR A 113 12.95 8.54 -8.09
CA TYR A 113 12.27 7.31 -8.45
C TYR A 113 11.79 6.56 -7.19
N PRO A 114 10.57 6.00 -7.19
CA PRO A 114 9.51 6.23 -8.18
C PRO A 114 8.96 7.67 -8.10
N LYS A 115 8.56 8.24 -9.21
CA LYS A 115 8.04 9.63 -9.25
C LYS A 115 6.70 9.79 -8.52
N CYS A 116 5.92 8.75 -8.47
CA CYS A 116 4.57 8.73 -7.88
C CYS A 116 4.39 7.52 -6.97
N ALA A 117 3.83 7.73 -5.77
CA ALA A 117 3.57 6.65 -4.81
C ALA A 117 2.49 5.65 -5.25
N LEU A 118 1.74 5.96 -6.31
CA LEU A 118 0.64 5.13 -6.83
C LEU A 118 0.99 4.47 -8.17
N CYS A 119 2.17 4.77 -8.73
CA CYS A 119 2.58 4.24 -10.02
C CYS A 119 3.03 2.78 -9.93
N ARG A 120 3.04 2.10 -11.10
CA ARG A 120 3.43 0.70 -11.23
C ARG A 120 4.84 0.41 -10.70
N GLU A 121 5.75 1.37 -10.78
CA GLU A 121 7.13 1.28 -10.31
C GLU A 121 7.24 0.99 -8.80
N ASN A 122 6.16 1.19 -8.06
CA ASN A 122 6.12 0.87 -6.63
C ASN A 122 5.94 -0.63 -6.35
N GLU A 123 5.48 -1.43 -7.30
CA GLU A 123 5.40 -2.88 -7.11
C GLU A 123 6.79 -3.47 -6.91
N GLY A 124 7.03 -4.03 -5.74
CA GLY A 124 8.35 -4.59 -5.39
C GLY A 124 9.42 -3.57 -5.02
N TYR A 125 9.08 -2.28 -4.92
CA TYR A 125 10.05 -1.25 -4.56
C TYR A 125 10.57 -1.41 -3.12
N LEU A 126 11.89 -1.39 -2.96
CA LEU A 126 12.54 -1.64 -1.67
C LEU A 126 12.52 -0.44 -0.71
N GLY A 127 12.12 0.71 -1.20
CA GLY A 127 12.10 1.92 -0.39
C GLY A 127 13.33 2.80 -0.54
N SER A 128 13.23 4.04 -0.08
CA SER A 128 14.31 5.01 0.04
C SER A 128 14.01 5.97 1.19
N ALA A 129 14.93 6.89 1.48
CA ALA A 129 14.74 7.90 2.52
C ALA A 129 13.44 8.73 2.37
N ASN A 130 12.94 8.88 1.14
CA ASN A 130 11.78 9.71 0.82
C ASN A 130 10.55 8.92 0.39
N GLN A 131 10.68 7.63 0.14
CA GLN A 131 9.64 6.77 -0.43
C GLN A 131 9.55 5.47 0.37
N ALA A 132 8.36 5.13 0.83
CA ALA A 132 8.12 3.91 1.58
C ALA A 132 8.38 2.66 0.73
N ALA A 133 8.89 1.61 1.37
CA ALA A 133 9.01 0.29 0.75
C ALA A 133 7.64 -0.27 0.38
N ARG A 134 7.57 -0.96 -0.76
CA ARG A 134 6.38 -1.57 -1.35
C ARG A 134 6.64 -3.00 -1.83
N GLY A 135 7.58 -3.69 -1.21
CA GLY A 135 7.93 -5.07 -1.56
C GLY A 135 6.75 -6.03 -1.47
N ASN A 136 5.85 -5.80 -0.52
CA ASN A 136 4.62 -6.55 -0.33
C ASN A 136 3.41 -6.04 -1.15
N HIS A 137 3.61 -5.08 -2.04
CA HIS A 137 2.60 -4.59 -2.95
C HIS A 137 2.49 -5.49 -4.18
N ARG A 138 1.27 -5.78 -4.61
CA ARG A 138 0.94 -6.50 -5.86
C ARG A 138 -0.10 -5.72 -6.62
N LEU A 139 0.02 -5.72 -7.93
CA LEU A 139 -0.88 -5.01 -8.85
C LEU A 139 -1.63 -6.01 -9.73
N ILE A 140 -2.89 -5.72 -10.01
CA ILE A 140 -3.67 -6.48 -11.00
C ILE A 140 -3.79 -5.63 -12.26
N PRO A 141 -3.14 -6.02 -13.36
CA PRO A 141 -3.32 -5.31 -14.63
C PRO A 141 -4.75 -5.48 -15.14
N LEU A 142 -5.33 -4.40 -15.63
CA LEU A 142 -6.66 -4.35 -16.22
C LEU A 142 -6.57 -3.78 -17.63
N THR A 143 -7.56 -4.10 -18.47
CA THR A 143 -7.80 -3.41 -19.72
C THR A 143 -9.19 -2.78 -19.66
N LEU A 144 -9.26 -1.46 -19.75
CA LEU A 144 -10.51 -0.71 -19.76
C LEU A 144 -10.59 0.07 -21.09
N GLY A 145 -11.57 -0.30 -21.90
CA GLY A 145 -11.51 0.09 -23.31
C GLY A 145 -10.28 -0.55 -23.97
N ASP A 146 -9.50 0.24 -24.67
CA ASP A 146 -8.24 -0.20 -25.29
C ASP A 146 -7.01 0.24 -24.49
N GLU A 147 -7.20 0.77 -23.28
CA GLU A 147 -6.14 1.33 -22.46
C GLU A 147 -5.71 0.37 -21.34
N PRO A 148 -4.39 0.29 -21.06
CA PRO A 148 -3.87 -0.50 -19.97
C PRO A 148 -4.02 0.25 -18.63
N TRP A 149 -4.66 -0.39 -17.68
CA TRP A 149 -4.84 0.09 -16.29
C TRP A 149 -4.30 -0.93 -15.31
N PHE A 150 -4.29 -0.59 -14.05
CA PHE A 150 -4.10 -1.55 -12.98
C PHE A 150 -4.93 -1.19 -11.75
N LEU A 151 -5.34 -2.24 -11.06
CA LEU A 151 -6.03 -2.20 -9.79
C LEU A 151 -5.04 -2.38 -8.65
N GLN A 152 -5.17 -1.57 -7.62
CA GLN A 152 -4.47 -1.73 -6.34
C GLN A 152 -5.38 -1.33 -5.18
N TYR A 153 -5.18 -1.94 -4.01
CA TYR A 153 -5.79 -1.44 -2.79
C TYR A 153 -4.96 -0.29 -2.22
N SER A 154 -5.64 0.62 -1.50
CA SER A 154 -4.95 1.65 -0.73
C SER A 154 -4.41 1.06 0.58
N PRO A 155 -3.16 1.31 0.95
CA PRO A 155 -2.64 0.89 2.26
C PRO A 155 -3.26 1.72 3.41
N TYR A 156 -3.86 2.86 3.10
CA TYR A 156 -4.54 3.76 4.04
C TYR A 156 -6.01 3.84 3.64
N VAL A 157 -6.84 3.14 4.37
CA VAL A 157 -8.24 2.90 4.00
C VAL A 157 -9.14 3.93 4.69
N TYR A 158 -9.89 4.71 3.92
CA TYR A 158 -10.96 5.55 4.44
C TYR A 158 -12.31 4.83 4.45
N TYR A 159 -12.49 3.91 3.53
CA TYR A 159 -13.68 3.08 3.36
C TYR A 159 -13.26 1.62 3.25
N ASN A 160 -14.18 0.73 3.57
CA ASN A 160 -13.92 -0.69 3.39
C ASN A 160 -13.57 -0.99 1.92
N GLU A 161 -12.53 -1.80 1.72
CA GLU A 161 -12.06 -2.22 0.38
C GLU A 161 -11.68 -1.06 -0.55
N HIS A 162 -11.20 0.05 0.02
CA HIS A 162 -10.78 1.21 -0.76
C HIS A 162 -9.70 0.83 -1.79
N CYS A 163 -10.07 0.88 -3.05
CA CYS A 163 -9.17 0.54 -4.16
C CYS A 163 -8.91 1.76 -5.06
N ILE A 164 -7.87 1.64 -5.87
CA ILE A 164 -7.44 2.64 -6.84
C ILE A 164 -7.31 1.93 -8.18
N VAL A 165 -7.94 2.48 -9.20
CA VAL A 165 -7.75 2.08 -10.59
C VAL A 165 -6.96 3.18 -11.26
N CYS A 166 -5.73 2.86 -11.67
CA CYS A 166 -4.77 3.83 -12.19
C CYS A 166 -4.41 3.51 -13.64
N LEU A 167 -4.38 4.55 -14.48
CA LEU A 167 -3.92 4.43 -15.86
C LEU A 167 -2.40 4.18 -15.88
N LEU A 168 -1.97 3.26 -16.72
CA LEU A 168 -0.56 3.05 -16.99
C LEU A 168 -0.07 4.13 -17.95
N TYR A 169 0.53 5.18 -17.41
CA TYR A 169 1.23 6.15 -18.25
C TYR A 169 2.45 5.48 -18.88
N THR A 170 2.51 5.46 -20.20
CA THR A 170 3.77 5.29 -20.90
C THR A 170 4.55 6.59 -20.81
N SER A 171 5.87 6.51 -20.71
CA SER A 171 6.77 7.66 -20.51
C SER A 171 6.65 8.81 -21.51
N ASP A 172 5.90 8.61 -22.59
CA ASP A 172 5.72 9.56 -23.66
C ASP A 172 4.54 10.56 -23.46
N ALA A 173 3.79 10.43 -22.37
CA ALA A 173 2.67 11.33 -22.06
C ALA A 173 3.04 12.48 -21.11
N ALA A 174 4.33 12.69 -20.83
CA ALA A 174 4.83 13.68 -19.87
C ALA A 174 5.70 14.80 -20.53
N ASP A 175 5.56 15.02 -21.83
CA ASP A 175 6.13 16.18 -22.52
C ASP A 175 5.09 17.28 -22.78
#